data_b7ec1f2a703356d09b0d821ef0ea8cda
#
_entry.id   b7ec1f2a703356d09b0d821ef0ea8cda
#
_cell.length_a   1.000
_cell.length_b   1.000
_cell.length_c   1.000
_cell.angle_alpha   90.00
_cell.angle_beta   90.00
_cell.angle_gamma   90.00
#
_symmetry.space_group_name_H-M   'P 1'
#
loop_
_entity.id
_entity.type
_entity.pdbx_description
1 polymer ?
#
loop_
_entity_poly.entity_id
_entity_poly.type
_entity_poly.pdbx_seq_one_letter_code
_entity_poly.pdbx_strand_id
1 'polypeptide(L)'
;MSDHLDPEELLRIAVEAASEAGRLLASWRGDERPEVVETKSSPTDVVTEMDRRSEALITSRIRARRPADAVLGEEGGQTSGGPAGDGSGEDEAGPDRVRWVVDPLDGTVNYLYGLHDWAVSIAAEVDGTVVAGVVEVPRRGETFTAAAGRGAWLRRGEATLALRCSAGVPLGQALVGTGFGYDAGRRQVQGEVVAALLPHVRDIRRGGSAAVDLCSVAAGRLDAFYERGLNYWDFAAGGLIAREAGATVGGLAGKPESTSLTVAAGPGLYRPLAAFLARLNPERDAPRSQERQA
;
A
#
# COMPACT_ATOMS: atom_id res chain seq x y z
N MET A 1 -26.73 2.62 -7.12
CA MET A 1 -25.53 3.39 -6.72
C MET A 1 -25.76 4.79 -7.21
N SER A 2 -25.73 5.79 -6.33
CA SER A 2 -25.84 7.18 -6.76
C SER A 2 -24.64 7.57 -7.62
N ASP A 3 -24.81 8.45 -8.62
CA ASP A 3 -23.73 8.91 -9.53
C ASP A 3 -22.51 9.48 -8.79
N HIS A 4 -22.64 9.79 -7.49
CA HIS A 4 -21.58 10.37 -6.65
C HIS A 4 -20.57 9.35 -6.10
N LEU A 5 -20.79 8.04 -6.30
CA LEU A 5 -19.94 6.94 -5.82
C LEU A 5 -19.43 6.07 -6.97
N ASP A 6 -19.38 6.60 -8.20
CA ASP A 6 -18.77 5.88 -9.32
C ASP A 6 -17.27 5.66 -9.05
N PRO A 7 -16.80 4.41 -9.00
CA PRO A 7 -15.38 4.11 -8.80
C PRO A 7 -14.45 4.80 -9.81
N GLU A 8 -14.90 5.04 -11.05
CA GLU A 8 -14.09 5.71 -12.07
C GLU A 8 -13.94 7.21 -11.77
N GLU A 9 -14.98 7.88 -11.24
CA GLU A 9 -14.89 9.27 -10.81
C GLU A 9 -13.97 9.41 -9.58
N LEU A 10 -14.08 8.51 -8.61
CA LEU A 10 -13.19 8.48 -7.45
C LEU A 10 -11.75 8.21 -7.89
N LEU A 11 -11.54 7.30 -8.82
CA LEU A 11 -10.21 7.03 -9.38
C LEU A 11 -9.62 8.27 -10.05
N ARG A 12 -10.41 9.02 -10.81
CA ARG A 12 -9.97 10.25 -11.48
C ARG A 12 -9.46 11.28 -10.46
N ILE A 13 -10.19 11.46 -9.36
CA ILE A 13 -9.77 12.37 -8.27
C ILE A 13 -8.46 11.89 -7.64
N ALA A 14 -8.35 10.60 -7.34
CA ALA A 14 -7.13 9.99 -6.79
C ALA A 14 -5.92 10.19 -7.71
N VAL A 15 -6.07 9.94 -9.02
CA VAL A 15 -5.00 10.09 -10.03
C VAL A 15 -4.53 11.55 -10.13
N GLU A 16 -5.45 12.51 -10.16
CA GLU A 16 -5.10 13.95 -10.19
C GLU A 16 -4.25 14.32 -8.97
N ALA A 17 -4.69 13.92 -7.76
CA ALA A 17 -3.99 14.21 -6.51
C ALA A 17 -2.62 13.50 -6.45
N ALA A 18 -2.55 12.20 -6.76
CA ALA A 18 -1.32 11.42 -6.72
C ALA A 18 -0.28 11.93 -7.72
N SER A 19 -0.70 12.26 -8.94
CA SER A 19 0.22 12.78 -9.96
C SER A 19 0.78 14.16 -9.59
N GLU A 20 0.02 15.01 -8.91
CA GLU A 20 0.50 16.31 -8.45
C GLU A 20 1.48 16.16 -7.28
N ALA A 21 1.16 15.30 -6.31
CA ALA A 21 2.03 14.99 -5.19
C ALA A 21 3.34 14.33 -5.69
N GLY A 22 3.24 13.39 -6.63
CA GLY A 22 4.41 12.76 -7.25
C GLY A 22 5.33 13.75 -7.95
N ARG A 23 4.78 14.74 -8.66
CA ARG A 23 5.58 15.84 -9.25
C ARG A 23 6.24 16.71 -8.18
N LEU A 24 5.53 17.05 -7.10
CA LEU A 24 6.09 17.79 -5.98
C LEU A 24 7.30 17.04 -5.41
N LEU A 25 7.13 15.78 -5.05
CA LEU A 25 8.20 14.93 -4.50
C LEU A 25 9.38 14.79 -5.45
N ALA A 26 9.14 14.56 -6.74
CA ALA A 26 10.19 14.41 -7.74
C ALA A 26 10.99 15.71 -7.96
N SER A 27 10.32 16.88 -7.93
CA SER A 27 10.96 18.18 -8.11
C SER A 27 11.84 18.60 -6.94
N TRP A 28 11.48 18.19 -5.73
CA TRP A 28 12.23 18.47 -4.51
C TRP A 28 13.43 17.56 -4.29
N ARG A 29 13.44 16.39 -4.94
CA ARG A 29 14.55 15.45 -4.90
C ARG A 29 15.66 15.95 -5.83
N GLY A 30 16.40 16.98 -5.36
CA GLY A 30 17.65 17.42 -5.97
C GLY A 30 18.81 16.44 -5.71
N ASP A 31 20.05 16.91 -5.88
CA ASP A 31 21.25 16.09 -5.65
C ASP A 31 21.55 15.90 -4.14
N GLU A 32 21.02 16.76 -3.29
CA GLU A 32 21.18 16.66 -1.84
C GLU A 32 20.16 15.72 -1.22
N ARG A 33 20.59 15.00 -0.18
CA ARG A 33 19.71 14.13 0.62
C ARG A 33 18.72 15.02 1.41
N PRO A 34 17.41 14.74 1.35
CA PRO A 34 16.43 15.44 2.17
C PRO A 34 16.75 15.31 3.67
N GLU A 35 16.47 16.37 4.41
CA GLU A 35 16.64 16.35 5.85
C GLU A 35 15.57 15.50 6.53
N VAL A 36 15.98 14.66 7.47
CA VAL A 36 15.07 13.90 8.33
C VAL A 36 14.60 14.83 9.44
N VAL A 37 13.32 15.14 9.50
CA VAL A 37 12.75 16.04 10.51
C VAL A 37 12.32 15.33 11.77
N GLU A 38 11.95 14.04 11.66
CA GLU A 38 11.45 13.26 12.78
C GLU A 38 11.66 11.76 12.55
N THR A 39 11.63 10.99 13.64
CA THR A 39 11.55 9.52 13.58
C THR A 39 10.30 9.07 14.32
N LYS A 40 9.53 8.11 13.76
CA LYS A 40 8.26 7.62 14.34
C LYS A 40 8.51 6.58 15.43
N SER A 41 8.55 5.32 15.06
CA SER A 41 8.62 4.17 15.98
C SER A 41 10.04 3.77 16.36
N SER A 42 11.04 4.19 15.57
CA SER A 42 12.47 3.88 15.80
C SER A 42 13.38 4.86 15.05
N PRO A 43 14.69 4.89 15.34
CA PRO A 43 15.66 5.73 14.61
C PRO A 43 15.76 5.43 13.11
N THR A 44 15.22 4.30 12.66
CA THR A 44 15.19 3.91 11.24
C THR A 44 13.85 4.17 10.56
N ASP A 45 12.85 4.56 11.32
CA ASP A 45 11.50 4.93 10.85
C ASP A 45 11.44 6.46 10.73
N VAL A 46 11.77 6.95 9.55
CA VAL A 46 12.05 8.38 9.31
C VAL A 46 10.91 9.08 8.60
N VAL A 47 10.69 10.34 8.97
CA VAL A 47 9.75 11.24 8.29
C VAL A 47 10.53 12.44 7.75
N THR A 48 10.19 12.85 6.56
CA THR A 48 10.72 14.08 5.97
C THR A 48 9.64 15.16 5.93
N GLU A 49 10.05 16.40 5.77
CA GLU A 49 9.11 17.49 5.49
C GLU A 49 8.28 17.21 4.23
N MET A 50 8.81 16.38 3.33
CA MET A 50 8.14 16.05 2.07
C MET A 50 6.96 15.12 2.25
N ASP A 51 7.01 14.19 3.22
CA ASP A 51 5.86 13.34 3.57
C ASP A 51 4.66 14.23 3.97
N ARG A 52 4.89 15.17 4.88
CA ARG A 52 3.87 16.12 5.36
C ARG A 52 3.33 17.05 4.27
N ARG A 53 4.21 17.57 3.41
CA ARG A 53 3.80 18.43 2.29
C ARG A 53 3.01 17.68 1.24
N SER A 54 3.41 16.45 0.95
CA SER A 54 2.69 15.56 0.05
C SER A 54 1.28 15.28 0.57
N GLU A 55 1.15 14.90 1.86
CA GLU A 55 -0.15 14.62 2.46
C GLU A 55 -1.06 15.85 2.49
N ALA A 56 -0.52 17.01 2.86
CA ALA A 56 -1.26 18.28 2.86
C ALA A 56 -1.79 18.63 1.47
N LEU A 57 -0.97 18.44 0.42
CA LEU A 57 -1.37 18.66 -0.97
C LEU A 57 -2.49 17.70 -1.38
N ILE A 58 -2.32 16.39 -1.15
CA ILE A 58 -3.30 15.35 -1.49
C ILE A 58 -4.64 15.68 -0.80
N THR A 59 -4.62 15.91 0.50
CA THR A 59 -5.79 16.23 1.30
C THR A 59 -6.50 17.49 0.77
N SER A 60 -5.76 18.53 0.42
CA SER A 60 -6.31 19.75 -0.17
C SER A 60 -7.02 19.48 -1.51
N ARG A 61 -6.42 18.64 -2.37
CA ARG A 61 -7.01 18.29 -3.69
C ARG A 61 -8.27 17.45 -3.54
N ILE A 62 -8.27 16.48 -2.64
CA ILE A 62 -9.45 15.67 -2.34
C ILE A 62 -10.57 16.57 -1.80
N ARG A 63 -10.30 17.40 -0.80
CA ARG A 63 -11.30 18.27 -0.18
C ARG A 63 -11.87 19.32 -1.13
N ALA A 64 -11.11 19.79 -2.11
CA ALA A 64 -11.61 20.71 -3.13
C ALA A 64 -12.72 20.08 -4.00
N ARG A 65 -12.73 18.78 -4.17
CA ARG A 65 -13.74 18.03 -4.94
C ARG A 65 -14.78 17.36 -4.05
N ARG A 66 -14.37 16.93 -2.86
CA ARG A 66 -15.14 16.11 -1.93
C ARG A 66 -14.97 16.62 -0.49
N PRO A 67 -15.53 17.78 -0.15
CA PRO A 67 -15.28 18.43 1.15
C PRO A 67 -15.84 17.65 2.35
N ALA A 68 -16.82 16.77 2.13
CA ALA A 68 -17.48 16.00 3.18
C ALA A 68 -16.79 14.64 3.46
N ASP A 69 -15.83 14.21 2.61
CA ASP A 69 -15.20 12.91 2.75
C ASP A 69 -14.13 12.90 3.86
N ALA A 70 -13.97 11.76 4.51
CA ALA A 70 -12.89 11.54 5.47
C ALA A 70 -11.58 11.21 4.76
N VAL A 71 -10.44 11.59 5.37
CA VAL A 71 -9.11 11.21 4.93
C VAL A 71 -8.39 10.52 6.07
N LEU A 72 -7.90 9.31 5.83
CA LEU A 72 -6.97 8.57 6.67
C LEU A 72 -5.58 8.66 6.04
N GLY A 73 -4.72 9.50 6.60
CA GLY A 73 -3.34 9.68 6.16
C GLY A 73 -2.35 9.07 7.13
N GLU A 74 -1.17 8.76 6.64
CA GLU A 74 -0.07 8.24 7.46
C GLU A 74 0.43 9.26 8.47
N GLU A 75 0.55 10.54 8.08
CA GLU A 75 1.13 11.60 8.89
C GLU A 75 0.10 12.31 9.79
N GLY A 76 -1.08 12.57 9.25
CA GLY A 76 -2.14 13.31 9.93
C GLY A 76 -3.18 12.44 10.64
N GLY A 77 -3.11 11.11 10.46
CA GLY A 77 -4.12 10.22 10.99
C GLY A 77 -5.50 10.41 10.32
N GLN A 78 -6.57 10.06 11.02
CA GLN A 78 -7.92 10.23 10.49
C GLN A 78 -8.43 11.65 10.71
N THR A 79 -8.86 12.29 9.62
CA THR A 79 -9.48 13.63 9.65
C THR A 79 -10.90 13.53 9.09
N SER A 80 -11.89 13.98 9.86
CA SER A 80 -13.29 14.05 9.42
C SER A 80 -13.47 15.10 8.33
N GLY A 81 -14.33 14.80 7.35
CA GLY A 81 -14.81 15.80 6.39
C GLY A 81 -15.98 16.59 6.97
N GLY A 82 -16.01 17.89 6.71
CA GLY A 82 -17.09 18.80 7.14
C GLY A 82 -16.54 20.08 7.78
N PRO A 83 -17.38 21.14 7.94
CA PRO A 83 -16.98 22.31 8.73
C PRO A 83 -16.69 21.84 10.17
N ALA A 84 -15.62 22.36 10.78
CA ALA A 84 -15.19 22.04 12.15
C ALA A 84 -16.39 22.12 13.11
N GLY A 85 -17.01 20.99 13.39
CA GLY A 85 -18.03 20.80 14.40
C GLY A 85 -17.35 20.35 15.69
N ASP A 86 -17.85 20.84 16.80
CA ASP A 86 -17.46 20.53 18.15
C ASP A 86 -17.21 19.03 18.36
N GLY A 87 -16.02 18.61 18.58
CA GLY A 87 -15.44 17.29 18.79
C GLY A 87 -16.24 16.22 19.58
N SER A 88 -17.54 16.11 19.36
CA SER A 88 -18.43 15.14 19.98
C SER A 88 -19.19 14.34 18.91
N GLY A 89 -18.56 13.37 18.32
CA GLY A 89 -19.24 12.48 17.39
C GLY A 89 -18.37 11.30 17.02
N GLU A 90 -18.76 10.13 17.46
CA GLU A 90 -18.36 8.88 16.85
C GLU A 90 -18.57 9.01 15.34
N ASP A 91 -17.56 8.66 14.52
CA ASP A 91 -17.61 8.71 13.05
C ASP A 91 -18.71 7.77 12.51
N GLU A 92 -19.97 8.14 12.65
CA GLU A 92 -21.04 7.57 11.86
C GLU A 92 -20.87 8.09 10.43
N ALA A 93 -20.20 7.31 9.60
CA ALA A 93 -20.20 7.52 8.16
C ALA A 93 -21.65 7.48 7.68
N GLY A 94 -22.23 8.65 7.38
CA GLY A 94 -23.54 8.70 6.73
C GLY A 94 -23.49 7.98 5.37
N PRO A 95 -24.61 7.53 4.83
CA PRO A 95 -24.66 6.92 3.51
C PRO A 95 -24.03 7.87 2.48
N ASP A 96 -23.26 7.32 1.53
CA ASP A 96 -22.55 8.02 0.46
C ASP A 96 -21.25 8.75 0.87
N ARG A 97 -20.64 8.47 2.01
CA ARG A 97 -19.31 8.99 2.36
C ARG A 97 -18.19 8.09 1.89
N VAL A 98 -17.17 8.71 1.32
CA VAL A 98 -15.92 8.06 0.96
C VAL A 98 -14.90 8.31 2.06
N ARG A 99 -14.13 7.29 2.39
CA ARG A 99 -12.89 7.42 3.16
C ARG A 99 -11.71 7.29 2.20
N TRP A 100 -10.90 8.32 2.12
CA TRP A 100 -9.65 8.30 1.35
C TRP A 100 -8.53 7.77 2.25
N VAL A 101 -7.80 6.78 1.76
CA VAL A 101 -6.68 6.16 2.47
C VAL A 101 -5.42 6.55 1.72
N VAL A 102 -4.51 7.26 2.41
CA VAL A 102 -3.39 7.97 1.78
C VAL A 102 -2.08 7.58 2.44
N ASP A 103 -1.14 7.06 1.64
CA ASP A 103 0.28 7.07 1.95
C ASP A 103 0.94 8.14 1.06
N PRO A 104 1.39 9.25 1.66
CA PRO A 104 1.93 10.37 0.91
C PRO A 104 3.30 10.08 0.28
N LEU A 105 4.05 9.13 0.84
CA LEU A 105 5.38 8.73 0.38
C LEU A 105 5.76 7.32 0.87
N ASP A 106 5.16 6.29 0.29
CA ASP A 106 5.58 4.91 0.55
C ASP A 106 7.02 4.67 0.04
N GLY A 107 7.87 4.19 0.93
CA GLY A 107 9.30 4.02 0.64
C GLY A 107 10.14 5.25 0.97
N THR A 108 9.86 5.97 2.06
CA THR A 108 10.58 7.16 2.53
C THR A 108 12.10 6.95 2.60
N VAL A 109 12.56 5.76 3.04
CA VAL A 109 14.00 5.43 3.05
C VAL A 109 14.56 5.38 1.63
N ASN A 110 13.85 4.79 0.66
CA ASN A 110 14.27 4.81 -0.75
C ASN A 110 14.35 6.23 -1.29
N TYR A 111 13.38 7.06 -0.97
CA TYR A 111 13.37 8.47 -1.34
C TYR A 111 14.60 9.20 -0.77
N LEU A 112 14.91 9.04 0.50
CA LEU A 112 16.09 9.62 1.15
C LEU A 112 17.39 9.22 0.46
N TYR A 113 17.52 7.95 0.07
CA TYR A 113 18.73 7.42 -0.57
C TYR A 113 18.78 7.61 -2.10
N GLY A 114 17.75 8.25 -2.69
CA GLY A 114 17.70 8.49 -4.14
C GLY A 114 17.44 7.25 -4.97
N LEU A 115 16.89 6.21 -4.37
CA LEU A 115 16.44 5.04 -5.10
C LEU A 115 15.13 5.34 -5.84
N HIS A 116 14.73 4.46 -6.74
CA HIS A 116 13.61 4.73 -7.64
C HIS A 116 12.26 4.18 -7.16
N ASP A 117 12.29 3.28 -6.16
CA ASP A 117 11.14 2.52 -5.71
C ASP A 117 10.50 3.18 -4.48
N TRP A 118 9.83 4.29 -4.73
CA TRP A 118 8.96 4.99 -3.80
C TRP A 118 7.72 5.50 -4.57
N ALA A 119 6.63 5.65 -3.87
CA ALA A 119 5.35 5.96 -4.50
C ALA A 119 4.48 6.87 -3.65
N VAL A 120 3.47 7.49 -4.30
CA VAL A 120 2.28 8.03 -3.65
C VAL A 120 1.17 7.01 -3.83
N SER A 121 0.54 6.58 -2.74
CA SER A 121 -0.54 5.59 -2.73
C SER A 121 -1.83 6.22 -2.22
N ILE A 122 -2.90 6.18 -3.02
CA ILE A 122 -4.21 6.72 -2.65
C ILE A 122 -5.29 5.70 -2.99
N ALA A 123 -6.11 5.34 -2.01
CA ALA A 123 -7.31 4.52 -2.21
C ALA A 123 -8.56 5.28 -1.80
N ALA A 124 -9.68 5.02 -2.50
CA ALA A 124 -11.01 5.43 -2.10
C ALA A 124 -11.77 4.20 -1.59
N GLU A 125 -12.30 4.31 -0.38
CA GLU A 125 -13.06 3.27 0.30
C GLU A 125 -14.50 3.72 0.49
N VAL A 126 -15.45 2.84 0.21
CA VAL A 126 -16.88 3.00 0.43
C VAL A 126 -17.35 1.80 1.24
N ASP A 127 -18.01 2.04 2.35
CA ASP A 127 -18.55 1.00 3.24
C ASP A 127 -17.52 -0.09 3.60
N GLY A 128 -16.29 0.32 3.94
CA GLY A 128 -15.21 -0.59 4.30
C GLY A 128 -14.58 -1.36 3.13
N THR A 129 -14.95 -1.05 1.89
CA THR A 129 -14.43 -1.69 0.68
C THR A 129 -13.69 -0.70 -0.19
N VAL A 130 -12.43 -0.99 -0.54
CA VAL A 130 -11.67 -0.17 -1.48
C VAL A 130 -12.25 -0.35 -2.88
N VAL A 131 -12.72 0.75 -3.48
CA VAL A 131 -13.39 0.76 -4.79
C VAL A 131 -12.56 1.43 -5.89
N ALA A 132 -11.59 2.26 -5.53
CA ALA A 132 -10.64 2.86 -6.48
C ALA A 132 -9.27 2.97 -5.83
N GLY A 133 -8.21 2.85 -6.62
CA GLY A 133 -6.83 2.94 -6.12
C GLY A 133 -5.85 3.39 -7.19
N VAL A 134 -4.89 4.21 -6.78
CA VAL A 134 -3.76 4.66 -7.59
C VAL A 134 -2.46 4.52 -6.80
N VAL A 135 -1.42 4.05 -7.47
CA VAL A 135 -0.03 4.08 -7.01
C VAL A 135 0.79 4.80 -8.07
N GLU A 136 1.23 6.01 -7.77
CA GLU A 136 2.08 6.84 -8.63
C GLU A 136 3.54 6.59 -8.27
N VAL A 137 4.37 6.18 -9.23
CA VAL A 137 5.81 5.89 -9.06
C VAL A 137 6.61 6.87 -9.93
N PRO A 138 6.87 8.09 -9.44
CA PRO A 138 7.37 9.19 -10.29
C PRO A 138 8.72 8.91 -10.92
N ARG A 139 9.64 8.24 -10.19
CA ARG A 139 11.00 7.96 -10.69
C ARG A 139 11.03 6.87 -11.77
N ARG A 140 9.97 6.09 -11.88
CA ARG A 140 9.79 5.12 -12.96
C ARG A 140 8.91 5.67 -14.09
N GLY A 141 8.26 6.83 -13.90
CA GLY A 141 7.27 7.37 -14.83
C GLY A 141 6.07 6.45 -14.99
N GLU A 142 5.66 5.78 -13.91
CA GLU A 142 4.62 4.75 -13.90
C GLU A 142 3.48 5.16 -12.97
N THR A 143 2.24 5.07 -13.48
CA THR A 143 1.01 5.24 -12.70
C THR A 143 0.22 3.95 -12.80
N PHE A 144 0.05 3.24 -11.68
CA PHE A 144 -0.78 2.06 -11.57
C PHE A 144 -2.17 2.46 -11.06
N THR A 145 -3.21 1.94 -11.68
CA THR A 145 -4.59 2.30 -11.34
C THR A 145 -5.51 1.09 -11.36
N ALA A 146 -6.55 1.11 -10.52
CA ALA A 146 -7.66 0.20 -10.60
C ALA A 146 -8.94 0.84 -10.09
N ALA A 147 -10.08 0.44 -10.68
CA ALA A 147 -11.41 0.64 -10.15
C ALA A 147 -12.10 -0.72 -10.02
N ALA A 148 -12.89 -0.93 -8.98
CA ALA A 148 -13.51 -2.20 -8.65
C ALA A 148 -14.35 -2.75 -9.83
N GLY A 149 -14.02 -3.94 -10.30
CA GLY A 149 -14.67 -4.61 -11.43
C GLY A 149 -14.31 -4.03 -12.81
N ARG A 150 -13.32 -3.13 -12.90
CA ARG A 150 -12.88 -2.49 -14.16
C ARG A 150 -11.47 -2.90 -14.60
N GLY A 151 -10.84 -3.82 -13.87
CA GLY A 151 -9.47 -4.25 -14.10
C GLY A 151 -8.43 -3.25 -13.61
N ALA A 152 -7.16 -3.62 -13.78
CA ALA A 152 -6.02 -2.82 -13.39
C ALA A 152 -5.20 -2.39 -14.61
N TRP A 153 -4.61 -1.21 -14.53
CA TRP A 153 -3.92 -0.56 -15.65
C TRP A 153 -2.60 0.07 -15.21
N LEU A 154 -1.63 0.06 -16.11
CA LEU A 154 -0.36 0.78 -16.00
C LEU A 154 -0.28 1.84 -17.10
N ARG A 155 -0.17 3.09 -16.70
CA ARG A 155 0.19 4.19 -17.60
C ARG A 155 1.69 4.45 -17.49
N ARG A 156 2.36 4.51 -18.65
CA ARG A 156 3.78 4.90 -18.81
C ARG A 156 3.89 5.84 -19.99
N GLY A 157 4.13 7.13 -19.74
CA GLY A 157 4.03 8.17 -20.76
C GLY A 157 2.62 8.20 -21.36
N GLU A 158 2.51 8.06 -22.69
CA GLU A 158 1.23 8.01 -23.42
C GLU A 158 0.62 6.60 -23.49
N ALA A 159 1.40 5.56 -23.17
CA ALA A 159 0.94 4.19 -23.23
C ALA A 159 0.14 3.79 -21.98
N THR A 160 -0.99 3.12 -22.20
CA THR A 160 -1.79 2.48 -21.14
C THR A 160 -1.88 0.98 -21.43
N LEU A 161 -1.49 0.17 -20.46
CA LEU A 161 -1.41 -1.29 -20.55
C LEU A 161 -2.32 -1.92 -19.51
N ALA A 162 -3.15 -2.87 -19.92
CA ALA A 162 -3.90 -3.70 -18.97
C ALA A 162 -2.94 -4.60 -18.21
N LEU A 163 -3.11 -4.66 -16.89
CA LEU A 163 -2.29 -5.48 -16.02
C LEU A 163 -2.85 -6.89 -15.89
N ARG A 164 -1.96 -7.85 -15.80
CA ARG A 164 -2.27 -9.24 -15.43
C ARG A 164 -1.12 -9.80 -14.61
N CYS A 165 -1.45 -10.34 -13.43
CA CYS A 165 -0.46 -11.04 -12.61
C CYS A 165 -0.01 -12.34 -13.30
N SER A 166 1.14 -12.88 -12.91
CA SER A 166 1.58 -14.21 -13.33
C SER A 166 0.64 -15.28 -12.80
N ALA A 167 0.49 -16.39 -13.52
CA ALA A 167 -0.39 -17.50 -13.15
C ALA A 167 0.35 -18.84 -13.32
N GLY A 168 0.01 -19.81 -12.45
CA GLY A 168 0.53 -21.17 -12.56
C GLY A 168 2.02 -21.33 -12.24
N VAL A 169 2.66 -20.34 -11.60
CA VAL A 169 4.07 -20.42 -11.21
C VAL A 169 4.21 -21.30 -9.97
N PRO A 170 5.01 -22.39 -10.03
CA PRO A 170 5.29 -23.22 -8.85
C PRO A 170 6.12 -22.47 -7.84
N LEU A 171 5.95 -22.73 -6.52
CA LEU A 171 6.67 -22.06 -5.46
C LEU A 171 8.20 -22.04 -5.68
N GLY A 172 8.78 -23.16 -6.07
CA GLY A 172 10.23 -23.28 -6.34
C GLY A 172 10.75 -22.46 -7.54
N GLN A 173 9.86 -21.87 -8.33
CA GLN A 173 10.20 -21.03 -9.48
C GLN A 173 9.75 -19.58 -9.27
N ALA A 174 9.14 -19.27 -8.14
CA ALA A 174 8.56 -17.96 -7.87
C ALA A 174 9.62 -16.92 -7.52
N LEU A 175 9.53 -15.73 -8.10
CA LEU A 175 10.22 -14.53 -7.66
C LEU A 175 9.33 -13.82 -6.63
N VAL A 176 9.79 -13.76 -5.38
CA VAL A 176 8.99 -13.30 -4.24
C VAL A 176 9.49 -11.96 -3.72
N GLY A 177 8.62 -10.97 -3.64
CA GLY A 177 8.87 -9.70 -2.96
C GLY A 177 8.65 -9.82 -1.45
N THR A 178 9.40 -9.06 -0.65
CA THR A 178 9.17 -8.93 0.80
C THR A 178 9.70 -7.60 1.32
N GLY A 179 9.28 -7.22 2.52
CA GLY A 179 9.79 -6.06 3.23
C GLY A 179 10.09 -6.35 4.69
N PHE A 180 10.63 -5.34 5.38
CA PHE A 180 11.03 -5.42 6.78
C PHE A 180 10.51 -4.20 7.54
N GLY A 181 9.87 -4.45 8.70
CA GLY A 181 9.49 -3.41 9.62
C GLY A 181 10.70 -2.73 10.28
N TYR A 182 10.42 -1.74 11.13
CA TYR A 182 11.46 -0.94 11.80
C TYR A 182 11.78 -1.43 13.22
N ASP A 183 10.93 -2.28 13.81
CA ASP A 183 11.19 -2.91 15.11
C ASP A 183 12.22 -4.03 14.99
N ALA A 184 13.25 -4.01 15.86
CA ALA A 184 14.38 -4.94 15.79
C ALA A 184 13.96 -6.41 16.04
N GLY A 185 13.03 -6.66 16.94
CA GLY A 185 12.51 -8.01 17.22
C GLY A 185 11.73 -8.57 16.04
N ARG A 186 10.88 -7.74 15.43
CA ARG A 186 10.16 -8.10 14.20
C ARG A 186 11.13 -8.39 13.06
N ARG A 187 12.16 -7.56 12.87
CA ARG A 187 13.19 -7.77 11.83
C ARG A 187 13.95 -9.07 12.00
N GLN A 188 14.23 -9.49 13.23
CA GLN A 188 14.83 -10.80 13.49
C GLN A 188 13.91 -11.91 12.98
N VAL A 189 12.63 -11.89 13.33
CA VAL A 189 11.66 -12.89 12.86
C VAL A 189 11.53 -12.87 11.34
N GLN A 190 11.46 -11.70 10.73
CA GLN A 190 11.39 -11.54 9.27
C GLN A 190 12.66 -12.10 8.60
N GLY A 191 13.84 -11.87 9.16
CA GLY A 191 15.09 -12.45 8.68
C GLY A 191 15.10 -13.99 8.73
N GLU A 192 14.60 -14.58 9.81
CA GLU A 192 14.47 -16.04 9.95
C GLU A 192 13.47 -16.63 8.93
N VAL A 193 12.36 -15.94 8.67
CA VAL A 193 11.38 -16.34 7.64
C VAL A 193 12.02 -16.30 6.25
N VAL A 194 12.75 -15.23 5.92
CA VAL A 194 13.46 -15.11 4.64
C VAL A 194 14.49 -16.23 4.49
N ALA A 195 15.32 -16.50 5.51
CA ALA A 195 16.32 -17.55 5.48
C ALA A 195 15.70 -18.94 5.23
N ALA A 196 14.52 -19.20 5.84
CA ALA A 196 13.81 -20.46 5.65
C ALA A 196 13.12 -20.56 4.28
N LEU A 197 12.63 -19.43 3.72
CA LEU A 197 11.94 -19.41 2.44
C LEU A 197 12.89 -19.48 1.24
N LEU A 198 14.05 -18.83 1.32
CA LEU A 198 14.98 -18.64 0.21
C LEU A 198 15.36 -19.94 -0.53
N PRO A 199 15.62 -21.09 0.13
CA PRO A 199 15.90 -22.34 -0.57
C PRO A 199 14.72 -22.94 -1.35
N HIS A 200 13.52 -22.43 -1.14
CA HIS A 200 12.26 -22.98 -1.67
C HIS A 200 11.61 -22.12 -2.75
N VAL A 201 12.25 -21.01 -3.14
CA VAL A 201 11.78 -20.10 -4.19
C VAL A 201 12.89 -19.86 -5.22
N ARG A 202 12.57 -19.24 -6.35
CA ARG A 202 13.57 -18.86 -7.34
C ARG A 202 14.55 -17.83 -6.78
N ASP A 203 14.01 -16.79 -6.18
CA ASP A 203 14.78 -15.68 -5.60
C ASP A 203 13.85 -14.77 -4.79
N ILE A 204 14.44 -13.86 -4.01
CA ILE A 204 13.74 -12.89 -3.19
C ILE A 204 14.14 -11.47 -3.63
N ARG A 205 13.20 -10.54 -3.58
CA ARG A 205 13.42 -9.10 -3.77
C ARG A 205 12.96 -8.34 -2.55
N ARG A 206 13.71 -7.32 -2.16
CA ARG A 206 13.35 -6.34 -1.14
C ARG A 206 13.32 -4.96 -1.80
N GLY A 207 12.14 -4.59 -2.34
CA GLY A 207 11.94 -3.32 -3.06
C GLY A 207 12.02 -2.12 -2.12
N GLY A 208 11.34 -2.16 -1.01
CA GLY A 208 11.33 -1.11 0.02
C GLY A 208 10.17 -0.15 -0.08
N SER A 209 9.18 -0.47 -0.89
CA SER A 209 7.88 0.17 -1.02
C SER A 209 6.85 -0.93 -1.21
N ALA A 210 5.93 -1.10 -0.25
CA ALA A 210 4.92 -2.15 -0.30
C ALA A 210 3.91 -1.90 -1.44
N ALA A 211 3.53 -0.66 -1.66
CA ALA A 211 2.64 -0.29 -2.76
C ALA A 211 3.26 -0.62 -4.13
N VAL A 212 4.56 -0.34 -4.33
CA VAL A 212 5.28 -0.69 -5.57
C VAL A 212 5.42 -2.20 -5.72
N ASP A 213 5.68 -2.94 -4.64
CA ASP A 213 5.80 -4.40 -4.68
C ASP A 213 4.46 -5.07 -5.01
N LEU A 214 3.33 -4.61 -4.45
CA LEU A 214 1.98 -5.06 -4.81
C LEU A 214 1.66 -4.76 -6.30
N CYS A 215 2.00 -3.57 -6.78
CA CYS A 215 1.88 -3.22 -8.20
C CYS A 215 2.79 -4.08 -9.09
N SER A 216 3.95 -4.48 -8.58
CA SER A 216 4.86 -5.38 -9.29
C SER A 216 4.28 -6.79 -9.42
N VAL A 217 3.52 -7.26 -8.42
CA VAL A 217 2.72 -8.50 -8.53
C VAL A 217 1.63 -8.32 -9.60
N ALA A 218 0.88 -7.21 -9.56
CA ALA A 218 -0.14 -6.91 -10.56
C ALA A 218 0.39 -6.90 -12.00
N ALA A 219 1.62 -6.44 -12.18
CA ALA A 219 2.29 -6.35 -13.49
C ALA A 219 3.03 -7.63 -13.89
N GLY A 220 3.00 -8.70 -13.08
CA GLY A 220 3.75 -9.94 -13.32
C GLY A 220 5.27 -9.79 -13.27
N ARG A 221 5.77 -8.73 -12.62
CA ARG A 221 7.22 -8.49 -12.38
C ARG A 221 7.71 -9.24 -11.15
N LEU A 222 6.80 -9.48 -10.19
CA LEU A 222 6.93 -10.41 -9.09
C LEU A 222 5.82 -11.45 -9.21
N ASP A 223 6.09 -12.69 -8.83
CA ASP A 223 5.08 -13.74 -8.80
C ASP A 223 4.26 -13.71 -7.51
N ALA A 224 4.87 -13.22 -6.43
CA ALA A 224 4.25 -13.03 -5.14
C ALA A 224 4.93 -11.92 -4.33
N PHE A 225 4.22 -11.45 -3.31
CA PHE A 225 4.70 -10.53 -2.28
C PHE A 225 4.15 -10.97 -0.93
N TYR A 226 4.95 -10.82 0.14
CA TYR A 226 4.45 -10.91 1.50
C TYR A 226 5.19 -9.94 2.41
N GLU A 227 4.49 -9.34 3.33
CA GLU A 227 5.08 -8.48 4.35
C GLU A 227 4.23 -8.44 5.62
N ARG A 228 4.92 -8.40 6.78
CA ARG A 228 4.33 -8.24 8.09
C ARG A 228 4.54 -6.82 8.60
N GLY A 229 3.49 -6.24 9.18
CA GLY A 229 3.55 -4.96 9.85
C GLY A 229 3.24 -3.77 8.96
N LEU A 230 2.67 -4.02 7.80
CA LEU A 230 2.13 -2.97 6.93
C LEU A 230 0.93 -2.29 7.59
N ASN A 231 0.84 -0.99 7.46
CA ASN A 231 -0.36 -0.24 7.78
C ASN A 231 -1.37 -0.29 6.64
N TYR A 232 -2.60 0.18 6.89
CA TYR A 232 -3.66 0.10 5.90
C TYR A 232 -3.35 0.90 4.63
N TRP A 233 -2.75 2.06 4.74
CA TRP A 233 -2.36 2.92 3.62
C TRP A 233 -1.28 2.31 2.72
N ASP A 234 -0.40 1.45 3.26
CA ASP A 234 0.65 0.77 2.49
C ASP A 234 0.07 -0.23 1.47
N PHE A 235 -1.09 -0.85 1.78
CA PHE A 235 -1.62 -1.92 0.94
C PHE A 235 -3.02 -1.66 0.33
N ALA A 236 -3.76 -0.64 0.77
CA ALA A 236 -5.13 -0.42 0.31
C ALA A 236 -5.22 -0.28 -1.23
N ALA A 237 -4.49 0.67 -1.81
CA ALA A 237 -4.50 0.89 -3.26
C ALA A 237 -3.80 -0.26 -4.02
N GLY A 238 -2.58 -0.63 -3.61
CA GLY A 238 -1.82 -1.71 -4.24
C GLY A 238 -2.54 -3.06 -4.18
N GLY A 239 -3.24 -3.33 -3.08
CA GLY A 239 -4.06 -4.53 -2.90
C GLY A 239 -5.24 -4.61 -3.89
N LEU A 240 -5.98 -3.50 -4.10
CA LEU A 240 -7.02 -3.44 -5.12
C LEU A 240 -6.42 -3.66 -6.51
N ILE A 241 -5.32 -2.96 -6.85
CA ILE A 241 -4.64 -3.09 -8.15
C ILE A 241 -4.22 -4.54 -8.41
N ALA A 242 -3.64 -5.21 -7.39
CA ALA A 242 -3.25 -6.60 -7.52
C ALA A 242 -4.46 -7.54 -7.73
N ARG A 243 -5.58 -7.32 -7.00
CA ARG A 243 -6.82 -8.10 -7.19
C ARG A 243 -7.42 -7.91 -8.57
N GLU A 244 -7.53 -6.68 -9.04
CA GLU A 244 -8.07 -6.36 -10.36
C GLU A 244 -7.17 -6.89 -11.51
N ALA A 245 -5.89 -7.12 -11.25
CA ALA A 245 -4.97 -7.81 -12.16
C ALA A 245 -5.05 -9.36 -12.07
N GLY A 246 -5.93 -9.91 -11.21
CA GLY A 246 -6.18 -11.34 -11.06
C GLY A 246 -5.38 -12.02 -9.95
N ALA A 247 -4.63 -11.29 -9.11
CA ALA A 247 -3.96 -11.88 -7.96
C ALA A 247 -4.94 -12.11 -6.79
N THR A 248 -4.61 -13.09 -5.95
CA THR A 248 -5.22 -13.23 -4.62
C THR A 248 -4.42 -12.39 -3.63
N VAL A 249 -5.11 -11.53 -2.87
CA VAL A 249 -4.54 -10.74 -1.78
C VAL A 249 -5.26 -11.08 -0.48
N GLY A 250 -4.53 -11.31 0.59
CA GLY A 250 -5.09 -11.66 1.90
C GLY A 250 -3.99 -11.92 2.93
N GLY A 251 -4.37 -12.52 4.06
CA GLY A 251 -3.48 -12.96 5.12
C GLY A 251 -3.30 -14.49 5.15
N LEU A 252 -2.92 -15.02 6.30
CA LEU A 252 -2.84 -16.47 6.53
C LEU A 252 -4.21 -17.05 6.89
N ALA A 253 -4.38 -18.35 6.62
CA ALA A 253 -5.55 -19.13 6.99
C ALA A 253 -6.90 -18.53 6.50
N GLY A 254 -6.89 -17.89 5.33
CA GLY A 254 -8.08 -17.28 4.74
C GLY A 254 -8.53 -15.96 5.37
N LYS A 255 -7.73 -15.39 6.27
CA LYS A 255 -7.98 -14.05 6.80
C LYS A 255 -7.76 -12.99 5.71
N PRO A 256 -8.38 -11.82 5.80
CA PRO A 256 -8.01 -10.69 4.96
C PRO A 256 -6.58 -10.24 5.25
N GLU A 257 -6.01 -9.47 4.33
CA GLU A 257 -4.75 -8.77 4.56
C GLU A 257 -4.88 -7.79 5.75
N SER A 258 -3.79 -7.63 6.47
CA SER A 258 -3.77 -6.78 7.65
C SER A 258 -2.35 -6.45 8.08
N THR A 259 -2.21 -5.66 9.14
CA THR A 259 -0.92 -5.42 9.81
C THR A 259 -0.24 -6.69 10.31
N SER A 260 -1.01 -7.77 10.56
CA SER A 260 -0.44 -9.07 10.95
C SER A 260 0.35 -9.72 9.84
N LEU A 261 -0.22 -9.76 8.64
CA LEU A 261 0.46 -10.18 7.42
C LEU A 261 -0.38 -9.82 6.19
N THR A 262 0.28 -9.31 5.16
CA THR A 262 -0.24 -9.18 3.81
C THR A 262 0.50 -10.15 2.88
N VAL A 263 -0.25 -10.94 2.11
CA VAL A 263 0.25 -11.86 1.09
C VAL A 263 -0.49 -11.57 -0.21
N ALA A 264 0.24 -11.38 -1.30
CA ALA A 264 -0.32 -11.25 -2.65
C ALA A 264 0.40 -12.20 -3.59
N ALA A 265 -0.33 -12.96 -4.39
CA ALA A 265 0.25 -13.87 -5.37
C ALA A 265 -0.74 -14.21 -6.48
N GLY A 266 -0.21 -14.60 -7.63
CA GLY A 266 -0.99 -15.09 -8.75
C GLY A 266 -1.71 -16.41 -8.48
N PRO A 267 -2.70 -16.76 -9.33
CA PRO A 267 -3.44 -18.01 -9.23
C PRO A 267 -2.53 -19.24 -9.23
N GLY A 268 -2.76 -20.14 -8.27
CA GLY A 268 -1.96 -21.35 -8.07
C GLY A 268 -0.79 -21.19 -7.11
N LEU A 269 -0.26 -19.99 -6.91
CA LEU A 269 0.88 -19.73 -6.02
C LEU A 269 0.48 -19.26 -4.59
N TYR A 270 -0.62 -18.52 -4.47
CA TYR A 270 -1.04 -17.95 -3.17
C TYR A 270 -1.14 -19.02 -2.06
N ARG A 271 -1.88 -20.10 -2.30
CA ARG A 271 -2.09 -21.15 -1.29
C ARG A 271 -0.81 -21.89 -0.89
N PRO A 272 0.06 -22.34 -1.82
CA PRO A 272 1.36 -22.92 -1.47
C PRO A 272 2.25 -21.98 -0.65
N LEU A 273 2.34 -20.70 -1.03
CA LEU A 273 3.13 -19.70 -0.30
C LEU A 273 2.55 -19.44 1.09
N ALA A 274 1.26 -19.18 1.20
CA ALA A 274 0.61 -18.93 2.49
C ALA A 274 0.74 -20.13 3.44
N ALA A 275 0.59 -21.37 2.93
CA ALA A 275 0.80 -22.58 3.72
C ALA A 275 2.26 -22.75 4.16
N PHE A 276 3.23 -22.36 3.33
CA PHE A 276 4.64 -22.36 3.70
C PHE A 276 4.90 -21.33 4.81
N LEU A 277 4.46 -20.10 4.64
CA LEU A 277 4.64 -19.02 5.62
C LEU A 277 3.96 -19.35 6.96
N ALA A 278 2.77 -19.96 6.93
CA ALA A 278 2.06 -20.35 8.16
C ALA A 278 2.89 -21.31 9.04
N ARG A 279 3.64 -22.25 8.44
CA ARG A 279 4.53 -23.16 9.20
C ARG A 279 5.69 -22.44 9.87
N LEU A 280 6.11 -21.30 9.34
CA LEU A 280 7.19 -20.49 9.90
C LEU A 280 6.73 -19.54 11.01
N ASN A 281 5.40 -19.44 11.23
CA ASN A 281 4.80 -18.54 12.22
C ASN A 281 5.39 -17.11 12.15
N PRO A 282 5.17 -16.39 11.03
CA PRO A 282 5.78 -15.06 10.82
C PRO A 282 5.22 -14.01 11.77
N GLU A 283 4.13 -14.31 12.48
CA GLU A 283 3.46 -13.41 13.43
C GLU A 283 3.94 -13.61 14.89
N ARG A 284 4.97 -14.42 15.15
CA ARG A 284 5.42 -14.80 16.51
C ARG A 284 6.00 -13.66 17.34
N ASP A 285 6.32 -12.50 16.71
CA ASP A 285 6.69 -11.26 17.38
C ASP A 285 5.48 -10.47 17.94
N ALA A 286 4.24 -10.84 17.53
CA ALA A 286 3.05 -10.22 18.09
C ALA A 286 2.98 -10.45 19.60
N PRO A 287 2.61 -9.44 20.41
CA PRO A 287 2.30 -9.69 21.82
C PRO A 287 1.22 -10.76 21.89
N ARG A 288 1.50 -11.83 22.65
CA ARG A 288 0.49 -12.86 22.91
C ARG A 288 -0.71 -12.13 23.54
N SER A 289 -1.85 -12.15 22.86
CA SER A 289 -3.10 -11.72 23.48
C SER A 289 -3.19 -12.49 24.80
N GLN A 290 -3.21 -11.74 25.92
CA GLN A 290 -3.50 -12.36 27.21
C GLN A 290 -4.83 -13.06 27.02
N GLU A 291 -4.81 -14.38 27.05
CA GLU A 291 -6.03 -15.18 27.16
C GLU A 291 -6.82 -14.56 28.30
N ARG A 292 -7.98 -14.03 27.98
CA ARG A 292 -8.93 -13.59 29.00
C ARG A 292 -9.23 -14.83 29.84
N GLN A 293 -8.61 -14.90 30.98
CA GLN A 293 -9.07 -15.82 32.04
C GLN A 293 -10.47 -15.33 32.43
N ALA A 294 -11.46 -16.12 32.05
CA ALA A 294 -12.81 -16.01 32.55
C ALA A 294 -12.87 -16.49 33.99
#